data_61f274b6aad3ac6ef195c48698239c77
#
_entry.id   61f274b6aad3ac6ef195c48698239c77
#
_cell.length_a   1.000
_cell.length_b   1.000
_cell.length_c   1.000
_cell.angle_alpha   90.00
_cell.angle_beta   90.00
_cell.angle_gamma   90.00
#
_symmetry.space_group_name_H-M   'P 1'
#
loop_
_entity.id
_entity.type
_entity.pdbx_description
1 polymer ?
#
loop_
_entity_poly.entity_id
_entity_poly.type
_entity_poly.pdbx_seq_one_letter_code
_entity_poly.pdbx_strand_id
1 'polypeptide(L)'
;MLNHSQSDRLALEANKVIVGGVNSPSRSLKGVGGGNPVTMTRGDGAYLYDVDGNRYIDYLAAYGPIITGFNHPHIVKAIKQAADTGVLFGTPSEHEITFAKMLTDAIPSMDKVRFTNSGTEAVMTTVRVARAYTERELIVKFTGQYHGHFDLVLVEAGSGPATLGTTDSGGITKGTSKEVITVPYNDVESYRAVMNKWGDQVAAVLVEPIVGNFGMVAPKPGFLEAVNEITHEHGALVIYDEVITNFRFQYGAAQDMLGVIPDLTAFGKSIGGGLPIGAYGGPTRIMDT
;
A
#
# COMPACT_ATOMS: atom_id res chain seq x y z
N MET A 1 -8.69 -15.12 -32.94
CA MET A 1 -8.99 -15.04 -31.49
C MET A 1 -7.88 -15.77 -30.76
N LEU A 2 -7.48 -15.31 -29.57
CA LEU A 2 -6.54 -16.04 -28.73
C LEU A 2 -7.20 -17.32 -28.21
N ASN A 3 -6.41 -18.40 -28.05
CA ASN A 3 -6.87 -19.61 -27.40
C ASN A 3 -6.75 -19.45 -25.88
N HIS A 4 -7.75 -19.81 -25.10
CA HIS A 4 -7.75 -19.78 -23.63
C HIS A 4 -8.22 -21.09 -23.01
N SER A 5 -8.24 -22.19 -23.77
CA SER A 5 -8.82 -23.46 -23.33
C SER A 5 -8.16 -24.07 -22.08
N GLN A 6 -6.84 -23.91 -21.92
CA GLN A 6 -6.13 -24.37 -20.73
C GLN A 6 -6.37 -23.44 -19.53
N SER A 7 -6.39 -22.12 -19.76
CA SER A 7 -6.75 -21.15 -18.74
C SER A 7 -8.16 -21.41 -18.19
N ASP A 8 -9.13 -21.67 -19.07
CA ASP A 8 -10.52 -21.99 -18.68
C ASP A 8 -10.60 -23.26 -17.83
N ARG A 9 -9.89 -24.32 -18.25
CA ARG A 9 -9.82 -25.58 -17.49
C ARG A 9 -9.22 -25.33 -16.09
N LEU A 10 -8.10 -24.60 -16.00
CA LEU A 10 -7.45 -24.29 -14.72
C LEU A 10 -8.31 -23.41 -13.83
N ALA A 11 -9.07 -22.47 -14.39
CA ALA A 11 -10.01 -21.65 -13.62
C ALA A 11 -11.11 -22.49 -12.96
N LEU A 12 -11.64 -23.54 -13.67
CA LEU A 12 -12.61 -24.47 -13.09
C LEU A 12 -12.00 -25.28 -11.92
N GLU A 13 -10.73 -25.67 -12.04
CA GLU A 13 -10.03 -26.35 -10.94
C GLU A 13 -9.75 -25.41 -9.77
N ALA A 14 -9.28 -24.18 -10.06
CA ALA A 14 -9.02 -23.17 -9.04
C ALA A 14 -10.25 -22.87 -8.20
N ASN A 15 -11.45 -22.76 -8.81
CA ASN A 15 -12.70 -22.54 -8.10
C ASN A 15 -13.08 -23.65 -7.09
N LYS A 16 -12.51 -24.83 -7.22
CA LYS A 16 -12.75 -25.94 -6.26
C LYS A 16 -11.88 -25.84 -5.01
N VAL A 17 -10.73 -25.15 -5.08
CA VAL A 17 -9.70 -25.17 -4.02
C VAL A 17 -9.24 -23.78 -3.58
N ILE A 18 -9.57 -22.74 -4.33
CA ILE A 18 -9.25 -21.34 -4.00
C ILE A 18 -10.55 -20.56 -3.89
N VAL A 19 -10.73 -19.81 -2.82
CA VAL A 19 -11.91 -18.98 -2.61
C VAL A 19 -12.09 -17.99 -3.77
N GLY A 20 -13.23 -18.09 -4.48
CA GLY A 20 -13.49 -17.29 -5.69
C GLY A 20 -12.55 -17.56 -6.88
N GLY A 21 -11.76 -18.67 -6.83
CA GLY A 21 -10.84 -19.07 -7.88
C GLY A 21 -9.57 -18.22 -8.00
N VAL A 22 -9.37 -17.22 -7.12
CA VAL A 22 -8.24 -16.28 -7.16
C VAL A 22 -7.79 -15.90 -5.75
N ASN A 23 -6.48 -15.65 -5.55
CA ASN A 23 -5.94 -15.21 -4.26
C ASN A 23 -6.08 -13.70 -4.00
N SER A 24 -6.75 -12.98 -4.87
CA SER A 24 -7.08 -11.56 -4.69
C SER A 24 -8.34 -11.21 -5.49
N PRO A 25 -9.32 -10.51 -4.92
CA PRO A 25 -10.52 -10.07 -5.64
C PRO A 25 -10.19 -9.28 -6.93
N SER A 26 -9.11 -8.51 -6.92
CA SER A 26 -8.63 -7.73 -8.07
C SER A 26 -8.21 -8.59 -9.28
N ARG A 27 -7.93 -9.88 -9.08
CA ARG A 27 -7.59 -10.83 -10.17
C ARG A 27 -8.83 -11.47 -10.80
N SER A 28 -9.99 -11.28 -10.18
CA SER A 28 -11.27 -11.73 -10.74
C SER A 28 -11.69 -10.77 -11.85
N LEU A 29 -12.21 -11.30 -12.95
CA LEU A 29 -12.74 -10.48 -14.06
C LEU A 29 -14.17 -10.01 -13.83
N LYS A 30 -14.76 -10.22 -12.65
CA LYS A 30 -16.16 -9.84 -12.34
C LYS A 30 -16.39 -8.34 -12.50
N GLY A 31 -15.41 -7.51 -12.13
CA GLY A 31 -15.50 -6.04 -12.25
C GLY A 31 -15.38 -5.50 -13.69
N VAL A 32 -14.96 -6.32 -14.65
CA VAL A 32 -14.71 -5.91 -16.04
C VAL A 32 -15.48 -6.72 -17.08
N GLY A 33 -16.62 -7.26 -16.70
CA GLY A 33 -17.52 -7.95 -17.63
C GLY A 33 -17.52 -9.48 -17.48
N GLY A 34 -16.80 -10.03 -16.52
CA GLY A 34 -16.78 -11.47 -16.24
C GLY A 34 -15.81 -12.26 -17.13
N GLY A 35 -15.97 -13.59 -17.09
CA GLY A 35 -15.06 -14.53 -17.74
C GLY A 35 -14.07 -15.18 -16.75
N ASN A 36 -13.27 -16.10 -17.25
CA ASN A 36 -12.24 -16.77 -16.46
C ASN A 36 -10.93 -15.99 -16.50
N PRO A 37 -10.20 -15.84 -15.39
CA PRO A 37 -8.87 -15.26 -15.39
C PRO A 37 -7.91 -16.05 -16.28
N VAL A 38 -7.07 -15.36 -17.03
CA VAL A 38 -5.99 -15.96 -17.82
C VAL A 38 -4.88 -16.42 -16.88
N THR A 39 -4.45 -17.68 -17.01
CA THR A 39 -3.42 -18.27 -16.15
C THR A 39 -2.04 -18.06 -16.77
N MET A 40 -1.20 -17.24 -16.11
CA MET A 40 0.16 -16.98 -16.55
C MET A 40 1.14 -18.09 -16.13
N THR A 41 2.12 -18.37 -16.99
CA THR A 41 3.18 -19.34 -16.73
C THR A 41 4.58 -18.75 -16.73
N ARG A 42 4.81 -17.65 -17.43
CA ARG A 42 6.12 -17.00 -17.53
C ARG A 42 6.00 -15.48 -17.71
N GLY A 43 6.95 -14.76 -17.13
CA GLY A 43 7.18 -13.35 -17.42
C GLY A 43 8.61 -13.14 -17.91
N ASP A 44 8.83 -12.17 -18.84
CA ASP A 44 10.14 -11.84 -19.36
C ASP A 44 10.16 -10.37 -19.86
N GLY A 45 10.94 -9.53 -19.21
CA GLY A 45 10.94 -8.10 -19.48
C GLY A 45 9.53 -7.50 -19.35
N ALA A 46 9.01 -6.91 -20.41
CA ALA A 46 7.68 -6.31 -20.46
C ALA A 46 6.57 -7.30 -20.86
N TYR A 47 6.85 -8.59 -20.96
CA TYR A 47 5.90 -9.56 -21.49
C TYR A 47 5.49 -10.62 -20.48
N LEU A 48 4.22 -10.99 -20.55
CA LEU A 48 3.64 -12.15 -19.89
C LEU A 48 3.25 -13.21 -20.91
N TYR A 49 3.35 -14.47 -20.52
CA TYR A 49 2.97 -15.61 -21.33
C TYR A 49 2.02 -16.49 -20.52
N ASP A 50 0.89 -16.84 -21.13
CA ASP A 50 -0.08 -17.72 -20.48
C ASP A 50 0.20 -19.21 -20.75
N VAL A 51 -0.59 -20.06 -20.10
CA VAL A 51 -0.50 -21.53 -20.25
C VAL A 51 -0.95 -22.02 -21.64
N ASP A 52 -1.66 -21.20 -22.39
CA ASP A 52 -2.12 -21.48 -23.76
C ASP A 52 -1.11 -21.05 -24.83
N GLY A 53 0.02 -20.43 -24.43
CA GLY A 53 1.10 -19.97 -25.31
C GLY A 53 0.91 -18.55 -25.88
N ASN A 54 -0.11 -17.83 -25.45
CA ASN A 54 -0.29 -16.44 -25.86
C ASN A 54 0.69 -15.53 -25.15
N ARG A 55 1.09 -14.44 -25.81
CA ARG A 55 1.96 -13.39 -25.29
C ARG A 55 1.20 -12.07 -25.14
N TYR A 56 1.40 -11.42 -24.01
CA TYR A 56 0.80 -10.13 -23.66
C TYR A 56 1.86 -9.11 -23.28
N ILE A 57 1.63 -7.84 -23.63
CA ILE A 57 2.39 -6.74 -23.01
C ILE A 57 1.79 -6.48 -21.65
N ASP A 58 2.64 -6.46 -20.61
CA ASP A 58 2.20 -6.21 -19.25
C ASP A 58 2.13 -4.72 -18.93
N TYR A 59 0.92 -4.19 -18.80
CA TYR A 59 0.65 -2.83 -18.33
C TYR A 59 0.31 -2.77 -16.84
N LEU A 60 0.30 -3.92 -16.15
CA LEU A 60 -0.14 -4.01 -14.75
C LEU A 60 1.04 -4.03 -13.76
N ALA A 61 2.22 -4.48 -14.20
CA ALA A 61 3.42 -4.64 -13.37
C ALA A 61 3.15 -5.37 -12.03
N ALA A 62 2.32 -6.44 -12.09
CA ALA A 62 1.85 -7.22 -10.93
C ALA A 62 1.20 -6.37 -9.83
N TYR A 63 0.43 -5.34 -10.18
CA TYR A 63 -0.12 -4.31 -9.30
C TYR A 63 0.95 -3.43 -8.62
N GLY A 64 2.11 -3.28 -9.27
CA GLY A 64 3.11 -2.29 -8.91
C GLY A 64 4.50 -2.79 -8.49
N PRO A 65 4.73 -4.02 -8.00
CA PRO A 65 6.06 -4.43 -7.55
C PRO A 65 7.09 -4.63 -8.69
N ILE A 66 6.66 -4.93 -9.91
CA ILE A 66 7.55 -5.26 -11.03
C ILE A 66 7.89 -4.00 -11.85
N ILE A 67 8.74 -3.13 -11.31
CA ILE A 67 9.15 -1.89 -12.01
C ILE A 67 10.31 -2.09 -12.99
N THR A 68 11.11 -3.14 -12.82
CA THR A 68 12.27 -3.46 -13.66
C THR A 68 11.95 -4.41 -14.81
N GLY A 69 10.67 -4.79 -14.94
CA GLY A 69 10.25 -5.90 -15.79
C GLY A 69 10.43 -7.26 -15.12
N PHE A 70 9.82 -8.28 -15.72
CA PHE A 70 9.92 -9.65 -15.24
C PHE A 70 11.31 -10.22 -15.47
N ASN A 71 11.74 -11.09 -14.56
CA ASN A 71 12.95 -11.90 -14.72
C ASN A 71 14.24 -11.09 -14.90
N HIS A 72 14.32 -9.90 -14.27
CA HIS A 72 15.49 -9.04 -14.38
C HIS A 72 16.76 -9.77 -13.89
N PRO A 73 17.84 -9.84 -14.69
CA PRO A 73 18.99 -10.71 -14.40
C PRO A 73 19.66 -10.48 -13.04
N HIS A 74 19.79 -9.22 -12.60
CA HIS A 74 20.37 -8.89 -11.30
C HIS A 74 19.50 -9.36 -10.14
N ILE A 75 18.17 -9.21 -10.24
CA ILE A 75 17.23 -9.66 -9.21
C ILE A 75 17.25 -11.18 -9.11
N VAL A 76 17.16 -11.88 -10.25
CA VAL A 76 17.24 -13.34 -10.30
C VAL A 76 18.55 -13.87 -9.71
N LYS A 77 19.68 -13.22 -10.01
CA LYS A 77 20.99 -13.57 -9.44
C LYS A 77 21.01 -13.39 -7.92
N ALA A 78 20.50 -12.26 -7.41
CA ALA A 78 20.45 -12.00 -5.96
C ALA A 78 19.57 -13.03 -5.22
N ILE A 79 18.40 -13.37 -5.79
CA ILE A 79 17.52 -14.40 -5.21
C ILE A 79 18.21 -15.76 -5.14
N LYS A 80 18.90 -16.18 -6.22
CA LYS A 80 19.64 -17.44 -6.24
C LYS A 80 20.76 -17.46 -5.19
N GLN A 81 21.51 -16.38 -5.08
CA GLN A 81 22.58 -16.27 -4.07
C GLN A 81 22.04 -16.34 -2.64
N ALA A 82 20.92 -15.65 -2.36
CA ALA A 82 20.28 -15.71 -1.05
C ALA A 82 19.74 -17.12 -0.74
N ALA A 83 19.21 -17.83 -1.74
CA ALA A 83 18.75 -19.21 -1.57
C ALA A 83 19.90 -20.19 -1.24
N ASP A 84 21.08 -19.96 -1.82
CA ASP A 84 22.27 -20.79 -1.56
C ASP A 84 22.83 -20.60 -0.15
N THR A 85 22.63 -19.43 0.48
CA THR A 85 23.21 -19.08 1.80
C THR A 85 22.22 -19.15 2.95
N GLY A 86 20.93 -19.26 2.64
CA GLY A 86 19.82 -19.25 3.60
C GLY A 86 18.98 -17.99 3.50
N VAL A 87 17.65 -18.19 3.49
CA VAL A 87 16.66 -17.11 3.27
C VAL A 87 16.11 -16.49 4.56
N LEU A 88 16.28 -17.17 5.71
CA LEU A 88 15.75 -16.71 7.01
C LEU A 88 16.60 -17.26 8.15
N PHE A 89 17.07 -16.39 9.04
CA PHE A 89 17.95 -16.78 10.12
C PHE A 89 17.34 -16.72 11.52
N GLY A 90 16.25 -15.97 11.72
CA GLY A 90 15.67 -15.74 13.04
C GLY A 90 16.55 -14.86 13.95
N THR A 91 17.61 -14.28 13.42
CA THR A 91 18.57 -13.36 14.04
C THR A 91 18.86 -12.21 13.08
N PRO A 92 19.38 -11.07 13.54
CA PRO A 92 19.76 -9.97 12.66
C PRO A 92 20.73 -10.41 11.55
N SER A 93 20.59 -9.84 10.36
CA SER A 93 21.45 -10.08 9.22
C SER A 93 22.05 -8.78 8.68
N GLU A 94 23.22 -8.88 8.02
CA GLU A 94 23.83 -7.73 7.35
C GLU A 94 22.94 -7.14 6.25
N HIS A 95 22.15 -7.98 5.57
CA HIS A 95 21.23 -7.54 4.53
C HIS A 95 20.15 -6.61 5.07
N GLU A 96 19.59 -6.89 6.24
CA GLU A 96 18.62 -6.01 6.90
C GLU A 96 19.21 -4.64 7.19
N ILE A 97 20.43 -4.62 7.78
CA ILE A 97 21.11 -3.38 8.14
C ILE A 97 21.44 -2.56 6.88
N THR A 98 21.97 -3.21 5.85
CA THR A 98 22.29 -2.55 4.57
C THR A 98 21.06 -1.97 3.93
N PHE A 99 19.97 -2.73 3.88
CA PHE A 99 18.73 -2.26 3.26
C PHE A 99 18.06 -1.15 4.09
N ALA A 100 18.10 -1.24 5.41
CA ALA A 100 17.63 -0.17 6.30
C ALA A 100 18.36 1.15 6.02
N LYS A 101 19.70 1.13 5.91
CA LYS A 101 20.49 2.31 5.53
C LYS A 101 20.09 2.88 4.17
N MET A 102 19.92 2.01 3.16
CA MET A 102 19.50 2.47 1.83
C MET A 102 18.14 3.20 1.88
N LEU A 103 17.20 2.74 2.71
CA LEU A 103 15.91 3.40 2.85
C LEU A 103 16.03 4.72 3.62
N THR A 104 16.73 4.74 4.76
CA THR A 104 16.91 5.98 5.54
C THR A 104 17.72 7.04 4.79
N ASP A 105 18.68 6.64 3.96
CA ASP A 105 19.44 7.57 3.12
C ASP A 105 18.61 8.16 1.96
N ALA A 106 17.61 7.39 1.47
CA ALA A 106 16.82 7.78 0.31
C ALA A 106 15.52 8.52 0.66
N ILE A 107 15.00 8.39 1.89
CA ILE A 107 13.65 8.83 2.27
C ILE A 107 13.70 9.88 3.37
N PRO A 108 13.33 11.14 3.07
CA PRO A 108 13.50 12.26 4.01
C PRO A 108 12.77 12.13 5.35
N SER A 109 11.63 11.43 5.40
CA SER A 109 10.86 11.22 6.63
C SER A 109 11.45 10.16 7.57
N MET A 110 12.50 9.42 7.17
CA MET A 110 12.95 8.22 7.87
C MET A 110 14.31 8.35 8.53
N ASP A 111 14.37 8.46 9.86
CA ASP A 111 15.58 8.19 10.65
C ASP A 111 15.73 6.69 10.94
N LYS A 112 14.60 6.01 11.15
CA LYS A 112 14.53 4.58 11.47
C LYS A 112 13.47 3.87 10.65
N VAL A 113 13.74 2.60 10.34
CA VAL A 113 12.83 1.72 9.57
C VAL A 113 12.69 0.37 10.26
N ARG A 114 11.53 -0.26 10.07
CA ARG A 114 11.29 -1.67 10.41
C ARG A 114 10.66 -2.38 9.22
N PHE A 115 11.12 -3.60 8.94
CA PHE A 115 10.60 -4.43 7.86
C PHE A 115 9.41 -5.27 8.31
N THR A 116 8.51 -5.55 7.37
CA THR A 116 7.34 -6.42 7.49
C THR A 116 7.22 -7.30 6.24
N ASN A 117 6.25 -8.22 6.19
CA ASN A 117 6.08 -9.11 5.03
C ASN A 117 5.15 -8.54 3.95
N SER A 118 4.46 -7.46 4.21
CA SER A 118 3.52 -6.84 3.26
C SER A 118 3.31 -5.35 3.54
N GLY A 119 2.83 -4.63 2.53
CA GLY A 119 2.37 -3.24 2.71
C GLY A 119 1.20 -3.13 3.68
N THR A 120 0.31 -4.14 3.76
CA THR A 120 -0.76 -4.19 4.77
C THR A 120 -0.21 -4.17 6.19
N GLU A 121 0.77 -5.03 6.47
CA GLU A 121 1.41 -5.07 7.80
C GLU A 121 2.17 -3.78 8.10
N ALA A 122 2.81 -3.19 7.08
CA ALA A 122 3.49 -1.90 7.23
C ALA A 122 2.49 -0.81 7.64
N VAL A 123 1.42 -0.61 6.90
CA VAL A 123 0.38 0.40 7.21
C VAL A 123 -0.29 0.10 8.55
N MET A 124 -0.67 -1.15 8.81
CA MET A 124 -1.28 -1.56 10.10
C MET A 124 -0.37 -1.20 11.28
N THR A 125 0.93 -1.44 11.15
CA THR A 125 1.86 -1.15 12.23
C THR A 125 2.14 0.34 12.34
N THR A 126 2.20 1.08 11.23
CA THR A 126 2.35 2.54 11.24
C THR A 126 1.18 3.22 11.98
N VAL A 127 -0.05 2.77 11.72
CA VAL A 127 -1.25 3.25 12.46
C VAL A 127 -1.13 2.94 13.96
N ARG A 128 -0.65 1.75 14.32
CA ARG A 128 -0.44 1.39 15.73
C ARG A 128 0.62 2.27 16.40
N VAL A 129 1.72 2.55 15.72
CA VAL A 129 2.77 3.47 16.22
C VAL A 129 2.20 4.87 16.41
N ALA A 130 1.43 5.40 15.45
CA ALA A 130 0.80 6.71 15.57
C ALA A 130 -0.15 6.80 16.78
N ARG A 131 -0.96 5.76 17.01
CA ARG A 131 -1.84 5.67 18.20
C ARG A 131 -1.05 5.62 19.49
N ALA A 132 0.02 4.83 19.55
CA ALA A 132 0.86 4.73 20.73
C ALA A 132 1.55 6.07 21.07
N TYR A 133 2.07 6.75 20.05
CA TYR A 133 2.76 8.02 20.22
C TYR A 133 1.83 9.18 20.64
N THR A 134 0.62 9.24 20.07
CA THR A 134 -0.35 10.32 20.34
C THR A 134 -1.28 10.01 21.52
N GLU A 135 -1.36 8.75 21.95
CA GLU A 135 -2.34 8.24 22.94
C GLU A 135 -3.81 8.47 22.49
N ARG A 136 -4.06 8.47 21.15
CA ARG A 136 -5.37 8.72 20.53
C ARG A 136 -5.82 7.55 19.66
N GLU A 137 -7.11 7.47 19.36
CA GLU A 137 -7.71 6.29 18.72
C GLU A 137 -8.13 6.52 17.26
N LEU A 138 -8.66 7.71 16.90
CA LEU A 138 -9.25 7.96 15.61
C LEU A 138 -8.20 8.06 14.50
N ILE A 139 -8.55 7.52 13.33
CA ILE A 139 -7.79 7.66 12.10
C ILE A 139 -8.66 8.36 11.05
N VAL A 140 -8.12 9.36 10.38
CA VAL A 140 -8.74 9.95 9.20
C VAL A 140 -8.10 9.33 7.96
N LYS A 141 -8.89 8.94 6.97
CA LYS A 141 -8.41 8.51 5.65
C LYS A 141 -9.23 9.12 4.52
N PHE A 142 -8.76 9.01 3.30
CA PHE A 142 -9.44 9.56 2.13
C PHE A 142 -10.22 8.50 1.36
N THR A 143 -11.42 8.87 0.91
CA THR A 143 -12.32 7.99 0.14
C THR A 143 -11.65 7.47 -1.13
N GLY A 144 -11.83 6.18 -1.42
CA GLY A 144 -11.30 5.51 -2.61
C GLY A 144 -9.84 5.08 -2.51
N GLN A 145 -9.09 5.51 -1.50
CA GLN A 145 -7.72 5.06 -1.28
C GLN A 145 -7.67 3.66 -0.68
N TYR A 146 -6.67 2.88 -1.08
CA TYR A 146 -6.46 1.51 -0.61
C TYR A 146 -5.20 1.39 0.22
N HIS A 147 -5.34 0.91 1.44
CA HIS A 147 -4.26 0.84 2.43
C HIS A 147 -4.01 -0.58 2.97
N GLY A 148 -4.33 -1.61 2.19
CA GLY A 148 -4.25 -3.00 2.61
C GLY A 148 -5.61 -3.57 3.04
N HIS A 149 -5.59 -4.69 3.76
CA HIS A 149 -6.81 -5.44 4.06
C HIS A 149 -7.02 -5.75 5.54
N PHE A 150 -6.45 -4.95 6.45
CA PHE A 150 -6.84 -5.02 7.87
C PHE A 150 -8.11 -4.19 8.11
N ASP A 151 -8.88 -4.57 9.11
CA ASP A 151 -10.26 -4.11 9.31
C ASP A 151 -10.46 -2.59 9.23
N LEU A 152 -9.57 -1.84 9.88
CA LEU A 152 -9.67 -0.38 9.97
C LEU A 152 -9.69 0.32 8.61
N VAL A 153 -8.91 -0.15 7.65
CA VAL A 153 -8.79 0.49 6.32
C VAL A 153 -9.86 0.03 5.34
N LEU A 154 -10.60 -1.05 5.67
CA LEU A 154 -11.75 -1.54 4.90
C LEU A 154 -13.07 -0.85 5.27
N VAL A 155 -13.00 0.19 6.10
CA VAL A 155 -14.14 1.07 6.40
C VAL A 155 -14.23 2.13 5.32
N GLU A 156 -15.38 2.26 4.66
CA GLU A 156 -15.65 3.32 3.68
C GLU A 156 -16.58 4.40 4.20
N ALA A 157 -16.61 5.55 3.50
CA ALA A 157 -17.49 6.66 3.85
C ALA A 157 -18.96 6.30 3.65
N GLY A 158 -19.78 6.54 4.67
CA GLY A 158 -21.23 6.66 4.47
C GLY A 158 -21.55 7.86 3.57
N SER A 159 -22.73 7.88 2.97
CA SER A 159 -23.21 8.93 2.08
C SER A 159 -23.42 10.25 2.83
N GLY A 160 -22.37 11.05 2.96
CA GLY A 160 -22.43 12.39 3.56
C GLY A 160 -21.06 12.85 4.08
N PRO A 161 -20.79 14.16 4.09
CA PRO A 161 -19.54 14.67 4.63
C PRO A 161 -19.43 14.34 6.13
N ALA A 162 -18.29 13.75 6.53
CA ALA A 162 -17.94 13.45 7.91
C ALA A 162 -18.85 12.48 8.66
N THR A 163 -19.31 11.42 8.03
CA THR A 163 -20.05 10.34 8.71
C THR A 163 -19.07 9.24 9.14
N LEU A 164 -19.22 8.72 10.36
CA LEU A 164 -18.56 7.49 10.79
C LEU A 164 -18.82 6.39 9.76
N GLY A 165 -17.77 5.76 9.28
CA GLY A 165 -17.80 4.88 8.12
C GLY A 165 -18.79 3.72 8.19
N THR A 166 -19.28 3.30 7.04
CA THR A 166 -19.97 2.04 6.84
C THR A 166 -18.97 1.00 6.35
N THR A 167 -19.16 -0.27 6.72
CA THR A 167 -18.24 -1.34 6.32
C THR A 167 -18.69 -1.93 4.99
N ASP A 168 -17.83 -1.95 3.99
CA ASP A 168 -18.08 -2.62 2.71
C ASP A 168 -17.70 -4.10 2.74
N SER A 169 -16.96 -4.52 3.76
CA SER A 169 -16.54 -5.90 3.94
C SER A 169 -17.29 -6.57 5.08
N GLY A 170 -17.80 -7.77 4.85
CA GLY A 170 -18.36 -8.61 5.90
C GLY A 170 -17.33 -8.94 6.97
N GLY A 171 -17.75 -8.94 8.24
CA GLY A 171 -16.89 -9.33 9.37
C GLY A 171 -16.23 -8.17 10.13
N ILE A 172 -16.24 -6.96 9.59
CA ILE A 172 -15.70 -5.78 10.30
C ILE A 172 -16.66 -5.40 11.43
N THR A 173 -16.13 -5.18 12.63
CA THR A 173 -16.94 -4.88 13.81
C THR A 173 -17.42 -3.43 13.80
N LYS A 174 -18.57 -3.19 14.44
CA LYS A 174 -19.08 -1.82 14.66
C LYS A 174 -18.14 -0.96 15.51
N GLY A 175 -17.28 -1.57 16.33
CA GLY A 175 -16.22 -0.89 17.07
C GLY A 175 -15.21 -0.28 16.12
N THR A 176 -14.64 -1.10 15.25
CA THR A 176 -13.64 -0.67 14.26
C THR A 176 -14.17 0.45 13.34
N SER A 177 -15.43 0.37 12.90
CA SER A 177 -16.00 1.40 12.04
C SER A 177 -16.16 2.78 12.70
N LYS A 178 -16.17 2.83 14.04
CA LYS A 178 -16.21 4.10 14.79
C LYS A 178 -14.82 4.75 14.98
N GLU A 179 -13.77 4.00 14.71
CA GLU A 179 -12.38 4.47 14.85
C GLU A 179 -11.84 5.14 13.58
N VAL A 180 -12.65 5.19 12.51
CA VAL A 180 -12.24 5.72 11.21
C VAL A 180 -13.21 6.78 10.72
N ILE A 181 -12.65 7.90 10.28
CA ILE A 181 -13.38 8.97 9.59
C ILE A 181 -12.85 9.06 8.17
N THR A 182 -13.75 9.04 7.19
CA THR A 182 -13.37 9.18 5.77
C THR A 182 -13.79 10.53 5.23
N VAL A 183 -12.93 11.12 4.41
CA VAL A 183 -13.14 12.43 3.75
C VAL A 183 -12.80 12.35 2.26
N PRO A 184 -13.39 13.18 1.40
CA PRO A 184 -13.01 13.21 -0.01
C PRO A 184 -11.56 13.65 -0.19
N TYR A 185 -10.83 12.98 -1.11
CA TYR A 185 -9.49 13.40 -1.50
C TYR A 185 -9.54 14.70 -2.31
N ASN A 186 -8.54 15.57 -2.13
CA ASN A 186 -8.48 16.91 -2.75
C ASN A 186 -9.59 17.89 -2.31
N ASP A 187 -10.16 17.67 -1.12
CA ASP A 187 -11.16 18.55 -0.48
C ASP A 187 -10.66 19.00 0.91
N VAL A 188 -9.93 20.13 0.94
CA VAL A 188 -9.35 20.71 2.16
C VAL A 188 -10.44 21.15 3.14
N GLU A 189 -11.56 21.66 2.64
CA GLU A 189 -12.64 22.18 3.50
C GLU A 189 -13.32 21.05 4.28
N SER A 190 -13.62 19.95 3.61
CA SER A 190 -14.15 18.75 4.29
C SER A 190 -13.17 18.20 5.31
N TYR A 191 -11.86 18.18 4.98
CA TYR A 191 -10.82 17.74 5.90
C TYR A 191 -10.73 18.67 7.13
N ARG A 192 -10.68 19.97 6.93
CA ARG A 192 -10.66 21.00 8.01
C ARG A 192 -11.89 20.88 8.91
N ALA A 193 -13.08 20.68 8.35
CA ALA A 193 -14.31 20.52 9.13
C ALA A 193 -14.26 19.27 10.04
N VAL A 194 -13.68 18.16 9.57
CA VAL A 194 -13.46 16.94 10.37
C VAL A 194 -12.46 17.21 11.48
N MET A 195 -11.32 17.83 11.17
CA MET A 195 -10.27 18.10 12.17
C MET A 195 -10.75 19.10 13.23
N ASN A 196 -11.47 20.14 12.86
CA ASN A 196 -12.09 21.06 13.81
C ASN A 196 -13.06 20.37 14.79
N LYS A 197 -13.70 19.30 14.36
CA LYS A 197 -14.68 18.55 15.18
C LYS A 197 -14.04 17.44 16.02
N TRP A 198 -13.06 16.74 15.46
CA TRP A 198 -12.54 15.49 16.02
C TRP A 198 -11.02 15.49 16.24
N GLY A 199 -10.31 16.58 15.85
CA GLY A 199 -8.85 16.63 15.81
C GLY A 199 -8.17 16.23 17.11
N ASP A 200 -8.73 16.57 18.25
CA ASP A 200 -8.18 16.22 19.56
C ASP A 200 -8.20 14.70 19.87
N GLN A 201 -8.99 13.93 19.11
CA GLN A 201 -9.10 12.47 19.22
C GLN A 201 -8.39 11.76 18.07
N VAL A 202 -7.97 12.49 17.03
CA VAL A 202 -7.29 11.92 15.87
C VAL A 202 -5.84 11.62 16.21
N ALA A 203 -5.45 10.35 16.05
CA ALA A 203 -4.06 9.91 16.13
C ALA A 203 -3.28 10.28 14.87
N ALA A 204 -3.87 10.01 13.71
CA ALA A 204 -3.23 10.29 12.44
C ALA A 204 -4.22 10.43 11.28
N VAL A 205 -3.77 11.12 10.23
CA VAL A 205 -4.34 11.01 8.89
C VAL A 205 -3.50 10.05 8.05
N LEU A 206 -4.16 9.16 7.32
CA LEU A 206 -3.54 8.19 6.41
C LEU A 206 -3.88 8.58 4.97
N VAL A 207 -2.86 8.78 4.13
CA VAL A 207 -3.06 9.26 2.75
C VAL A 207 -2.06 8.60 1.77
N GLU A 208 -2.57 8.19 0.59
CA GLU A 208 -1.71 7.98 -0.58
C GLU A 208 -1.39 9.39 -1.15
N PRO A 209 -0.12 9.83 -1.17
CA PRO A 209 0.20 11.20 -1.62
C PRO A 209 -0.12 11.43 -3.10
N ILE A 210 0.04 10.40 -3.92
CA ILE A 210 -0.52 10.30 -5.27
C ILE A 210 -1.34 9.01 -5.30
N VAL A 211 -2.63 9.14 -5.54
CA VAL A 211 -3.52 7.98 -5.44
C VAL A 211 -3.36 7.07 -6.64
N GLY A 212 -2.90 5.84 -6.41
CA GLY A 212 -2.76 4.82 -7.45
C GLY A 212 -4.00 3.97 -7.65
N ASN A 213 -4.81 3.80 -6.61
CA ASN A 213 -5.86 2.79 -6.57
C ASN A 213 -7.17 3.16 -7.29
N PHE A 214 -7.43 4.43 -7.56
CA PHE A 214 -8.57 4.84 -8.36
C PHE A 214 -8.20 5.72 -9.59
N GLY A 215 -7.00 5.51 -10.16
CA GLY A 215 -6.66 6.05 -11.48
C GLY A 215 -5.56 7.10 -11.53
N MET A 216 -4.52 7.02 -10.71
CA MET A 216 -3.35 7.93 -10.71
C MET A 216 -3.75 9.40 -10.54
N VAL A 217 -4.42 9.69 -9.43
CA VAL A 217 -4.89 11.05 -9.12
C VAL A 217 -3.83 11.79 -8.32
N ALA A 218 -3.31 12.85 -8.89
CA ALA A 218 -2.38 13.75 -8.20
C ALA A 218 -3.10 14.64 -7.16
N PRO A 219 -2.39 15.07 -6.11
CA PRO A 219 -2.92 16.08 -5.21
C PRO A 219 -3.08 17.42 -5.95
N LYS A 220 -4.13 18.15 -5.65
CA LYS A 220 -4.25 19.55 -6.09
C LYS A 220 -3.14 20.39 -5.42
N PRO A 221 -2.64 21.43 -6.09
CA PRO A 221 -1.67 22.33 -5.47
C PRO A 221 -2.14 22.83 -4.10
N GLY A 222 -1.29 22.73 -3.09
CA GLY A 222 -1.57 23.14 -1.71
C GLY A 222 -2.38 22.13 -0.88
N PHE A 223 -2.84 21.02 -1.46
CA PHE A 223 -3.67 20.05 -0.72
C PHE A 223 -2.90 19.32 0.37
N LEU A 224 -1.74 18.74 0.05
CA LEU A 224 -0.95 17.99 1.03
C LEU A 224 -0.32 18.90 2.08
N GLU A 225 0.08 20.09 1.69
CA GLU A 225 0.55 21.13 2.61
C GLU A 225 -0.53 21.49 3.62
N ALA A 226 -1.77 21.73 3.16
CA ALA A 226 -2.90 21.98 4.04
C ALA A 226 -3.25 20.80 4.94
N VAL A 227 -3.16 19.56 4.42
CA VAL A 227 -3.36 18.34 5.24
C VAL A 227 -2.32 18.28 6.35
N ASN A 228 -1.02 18.52 6.05
CA ASN A 228 0.03 18.51 7.07
C ASN A 228 -0.20 19.62 8.12
N GLU A 229 -0.45 20.85 7.68
CA GLU A 229 -0.66 22.00 8.58
C GLU A 229 -1.83 21.73 9.52
N ILE A 230 -3.02 21.43 8.98
CA ILE A 230 -4.23 21.17 9.78
C ILE A 230 -4.02 19.99 10.73
N THR A 231 -3.34 18.92 10.30
CA THR A 231 -3.07 17.75 11.16
C THR A 231 -2.21 18.14 12.35
N HIS A 232 -1.13 18.90 12.09
CA HIS A 232 -0.20 19.30 13.13
C HIS A 232 -0.77 20.38 14.07
N GLU A 233 -1.68 21.26 13.61
CA GLU A 233 -2.44 22.19 14.47
C GLU A 233 -3.18 21.45 15.60
N HIS A 234 -3.63 20.23 15.34
CA HIS A 234 -4.32 19.38 16.31
C HIS A 234 -3.40 18.38 17.04
N GLY A 235 -2.09 18.41 16.77
CA GLY A 235 -1.14 17.46 17.38
C GLY A 235 -1.30 16.01 16.95
N ALA A 236 -1.95 15.77 15.81
CA ALA A 236 -2.04 14.47 15.15
C ALA A 236 -0.85 14.25 14.20
N LEU A 237 -0.66 13.03 13.70
CA LEU A 237 0.42 12.68 12.79
C LEU A 237 -0.06 12.48 11.34
N VAL A 238 0.82 12.77 10.39
CA VAL A 238 0.59 12.46 8.96
C VAL A 238 1.31 11.17 8.60
N ILE A 239 0.57 10.19 8.06
CA ILE A 239 1.10 8.94 7.54
C ILE A 239 0.94 8.94 6.02
N TYR A 240 2.06 8.86 5.28
CA TYR A 240 2.02 8.60 3.85
C TYR A 240 2.09 7.10 3.58
N ASP A 241 1.06 6.60 2.89
CA ASP A 241 1.11 5.29 2.25
C ASP A 241 1.79 5.42 0.89
N GLU A 242 3.09 5.16 0.89
CA GLU A 242 3.92 5.17 -0.31
C GLU A 242 4.12 3.76 -0.90
N VAL A 243 3.25 2.82 -0.57
CA VAL A 243 3.34 1.43 -1.06
C VAL A 243 3.31 1.37 -2.60
N ILE A 244 2.61 2.29 -3.26
CA ILE A 244 2.64 2.41 -4.72
C ILE A 244 3.73 3.37 -5.20
N THR A 245 3.90 4.49 -4.54
CA THR A 245 4.65 5.65 -5.05
C THR A 245 6.15 5.58 -4.79
N ASN A 246 6.61 4.71 -3.86
CA ASN A 246 8.03 4.55 -3.56
C ASN A 246 8.83 4.09 -4.80
N PHE A 247 9.98 4.68 -5.02
CA PHE A 247 10.93 4.39 -6.10
C PHE A 247 10.32 4.28 -7.51
N ARG A 248 9.11 4.82 -7.71
CA ARG A 248 8.39 4.71 -8.97
C ARG A 248 8.67 5.87 -9.91
N PHE A 249 8.76 7.07 -9.39
CA PHE A 249 8.95 8.30 -10.18
C PHE A 249 10.40 8.76 -10.18
N GLN A 250 11.12 8.46 -9.10
CA GLN A 250 12.51 8.82 -8.88
C GLN A 250 13.17 7.87 -7.88
N TYR A 251 14.46 8.00 -7.65
CA TYR A 251 15.13 7.38 -6.50
C TYR A 251 14.71 8.13 -5.24
N GLY A 252 13.85 7.50 -4.44
CA GLY A 252 13.18 8.09 -3.29
C GLY A 252 11.68 7.81 -3.31
N ALA A 253 10.88 8.74 -2.81
CA ALA A 253 9.44 8.60 -2.65
C ALA A 253 8.67 9.80 -3.22
N ALA A 254 7.33 9.75 -3.25
CA ALA A 254 6.53 10.87 -3.73
C ALA A 254 6.65 12.10 -2.82
N GLN A 255 6.83 11.92 -1.51
CA GLN A 255 7.04 12.99 -0.53
C GLN A 255 8.20 13.93 -0.94
N ASP A 256 9.28 13.36 -1.42
CA ASP A 256 10.47 14.08 -1.85
C ASP A 256 10.18 14.89 -3.15
N MET A 257 9.51 14.23 -4.11
CA MET A 257 9.11 14.89 -5.36
C MET A 257 8.10 16.02 -5.15
N LEU A 258 7.18 15.86 -4.20
CA LEU A 258 6.12 16.80 -3.88
C LEU A 258 6.56 17.91 -2.90
N GLY A 259 7.71 17.73 -2.23
CA GLY A 259 8.24 18.66 -1.24
C GLY A 259 7.43 18.73 0.06
N VAL A 260 6.60 17.73 0.34
CA VAL A 260 5.75 17.67 1.56
C VAL A 260 6.06 16.38 2.31
N ILE A 261 6.69 16.50 3.47
CA ILE A 261 7.23 15.37 4.25
C ILE A 261 6.23 14.99 5.36
N PRO A 262 5.84 13.70 5.44
CA PRO A 262 4.97 13.20 6.51
C PRO A 262 5.75 12.91 7.79
N ASP A 263 5.03 12.59 8.88
CA ASP A 263 5.63 12.08 10.12
C ASP A 263 6.03 10.61 10.03
N LEU A 264 5.23 9.80 9.34
CA LEU A 264 5.47 8.37 9.18
C LEU A 264 5.22 7.96 7.72
N THR A 265 5.93 6.95 7.26
CA THR A 265 5.76 6.42 5.89
C THR A 265 5.73 4.90 5.87
N ALA A 266 4.80 4.35 5.09
CA ALA A 266 4.70 2.91 4.84
C ALA A 266 5.09 2.57 3.40
N PHE A 267 5.84 1.48 3.21
CA PHE A 267 6.34 0.98 1.94
C PHE A 267 5.98 -0.48 1.69
N GLY A 268 6.10 -0.88 0.44
CA GLY A 268 5.93 -2.24 -0.04
C GLY A 268 6.24 -2.32 -1.53
N LYS A 269 5.65 -3.29 -2.21
CA LYS A 269 5.71 -3.45 -3.68
C LYS A 269 7.13 -3.38 -4.25
N SER A 270 7.53 -2.24 -4.85
CA SER A 270 8.78 -2.08 -5.59
C SER A 270 10.03 -2.37 -4.76
N ILE A 271 10.03 -2.08 -3.44
CA ILE A 271 11.16 -2.40 -2.56
C ILE A 271 11.46 -3.91 -2.46
N GLY A 272 10.51 -4.75 -2.82
CA GLY A 272 10.66 -6.21 -2.78
C GLY A 272 11.16 -6.83 -4.08
N GLY A 273 11.20 -6.08 -5.19
CA GLY A 273 11.61 -6.65 -6.50
C GLY A 273 10.75 -7.83 -6.96
N GLY A 274 9.51 -7.95 -6.46
CA GLY A 274 8.59 -9.06 -6.71
C GLY A 274 8.45 -10.04 -5.55
N LEU A 275 9.28 -9.94 -4.51
CA LEU A 275 9.17 -10.75 -3.28
C LEU A 275 8.28 -10.05 -2.23
N PRO A 276 7.67 -10.82 -1.31
CA PRO A 276 6.82 -10.29 -0.25
C PRO A 276 7.66 -9.52 0.77
N ILE A 277 7.44 -8.21 0.86
CA ILE A 277 8.04 -7.31 1.83
C ILE A 277 7.19 -6.06 2.01
N GLY A 278 7.24 -5.50 3.18
CA GLY A 278 6.86 -4.14 3.50
C GLY A 278 7.89 -3.50 4.42
N ALA A 279 7.79 -2.21 4.60
CA ALA A 279 8.58 -1.47 5.57
C ALA A 279 7.79 -0.24 6.04
N TYR A 280 8.07 0.21 7.24
CA TYR A 280 7.56 1.48 7.75
C TYR A 280 8.67 2.18 8.54
N GLY A 281 8.59 3.49 8.56
CA GLY A 281 9.59 4.28 9.28
C GLY A 281 9.13 5.71 9.51
N GLY A 282 9.98 6.42 10.25
CA GLY A 282 9.76 7.80 10.63
C GLY A 282 10.92 8.34 11.45
N PRO A 283 10.75 9.54 12.03
CA PRO A 283 11.78 10.14 12.87
C PRO A 283 11.97 9.34 14.16
N THR A 284 13.20 9.36 14.66
CA THR A 284 13.60 8.64 15.89
C THR A 284 12.65 8.85 17.04
N ARG A 285 12.20 10.10 17.27
CA ARG A 285 11.26 10.45 18.38
C ARG A 285 9.93 9.69 18.34
N ILE A 286 9.47 9.27 17.16
CA ILE A 286 8.22 8.50 17.00
C ILE A 286 8.51 7.01 16.97
N MET A 287 9.60 6.60 16.31
CA MET A 287 9.91 5.19 16.12
C MET A 287 10.42 4.49 17.37
N ASP A 288 10.86 5.21 18.39
CA ASP A 288 11.33 4.69 19.68
C ASP A 288 10.19 4.57 20.72
N THR A 289 8.94 4.84 20.32
CA THR A 289 7.74 4.57 21.13
C THR A 289 7.38 3.05 21.18
#